data_e5b4b83fa09977ab176c2fade263e166
#
_entry.id   e5b4b83fa09977ab176c2fade263e166
#
_cell.length_a   1.000
_cell.length_b   1.000
_cell.length_c   1.000
_cell.angle_alpha   90.00
_cell.angle_beta   90.00
_cell.angle_gamma   90.00
#
_symmetry.space_group_name_H-M   'P 1'
#
loop_
_entity.id
_entity.type
_entity.pdbx_description
1 polymer ?
#
loop_
_entity_poly.entity_id
_entity_poly.type
_entity_poly.pdbx_seq_one_letter_code
_entity_poly.pdbx_strand_id
1 'polypeptide(L)'
;NKKTGFYGLDVYSLWESMESIIKYLRRVDPAALEIAERAFYCFEPYQGEEGTGYAYASLLVPEPCTQEVVNLLAEMQRNAPKYNTDQENVFSAEQNALIAFNAEKYYRAMLHGGGQTWNIRDTHMMDTLDRLMQFHGKDAKAIVWAHNTHIGDARATDMSRQGMHNIGELARKSYGPDNVS
;
A
#
# COMPACT_ATOMS: atom_id res chain seq x y z
N ASN A 1 15.00 13.59 20.77
CA ASN A 1 14.07 12.52 21.13
C ASN A 1 14.06 11.51 20.00
N LYS A 2 14.48 10.26 20.27
CA LYS A 2 14.30 9.16 19.30
C LYS A 2 12.80 8.79 19.33
N LYS A 3 12.10 9.05 18.24
CA LYS A 3 10.72 8.58 18.09
C LYS A 3 10.73 7.08 17.72
N THR A 4 9.82 6.32 18.31
CA THR A 4 9.52 4.95 17.91
C THR A 4 8.11 4.96 17.35
N GLY A 5 7.93 4.42 16.15
CA GLY A 5 6.63 4.28 15.49
C GLY A 5 6.24 2.82 15.32
N PHE A 6 4.97 2.58 15.13
CA PHE A 6 4.41 1.29 14.73
C PHE A 6 3.57 1.49 13.48
N TYR A 7 3.87 0.76 12.40
CA TYR A 7 3.29 0.98 11.08
C TYR A 7 2.79 -0.33 10.49
N GLY A 8 1.62 -0.28 9.83
CA GLY A 8 1.16 -1.36 8.97
C GLY A 8 1.92 -1.36 7.65
N LEU A 9 2.25 -2.54 7.14
CA LEU A 9 2.93 -2.69 5.83
C LEU A 9 2.00 -3.23 4.74
N ASP A 10 0.88 -3.86 5.10
CA ASP A 10 0.07 -4.66 4.20
C ASP A 10 -0.98 -3.85 3.42
N VAL A 11 -1.56 -4.43 2.37
CA VAL A 11 -2.52 -3.78 1.45
C VAL A 11 -3.99 -3.86 1.89
N TYR A 12 -4.32 -4.53 2.98
CA TYR A 12 -5.71 -4.88 3.31
C TYR A 12 -6.57 -3.74 3.85
N SER A 13 -6.00 -2.60 4.22
CA SER A 13 -6.73 -1.48 4.81
C SER A 13 -7.30 -0.48 3.76
N LEU A 14 -7.87 -0.98 2.65
CA LEU A 14 -8.37 -0.13 1.58
C LEU A 14 -9.37 0.92 2.09
N TRP A 15 -10.43 0.48 2.77
CA TRP A 15 -11.52 1.37 3.20
C TRP A 15 -11.06 2.33 4.30
N GLU A 16 -10.35 1.83 5.31
CA GLU A 16 -9.78 2.64 6.39
C GLU A 16 -8.77 3.67 5.85
N SER A 17 -8.01 3.28 4.85
CA SER A 17 -7.06 4.18 4.19
C SER A 17 -7.77 5.31 3.46
N MET A 18 -8.84 5.00 2.73
CA MET A 18 -9.63 5.99 1.99
C MET A 18 -10.39 6.92 2.94
N GLU A 19 -10.98 6.40 4.02
CA GLU A 19 -11.60 7.24 5.07
C GLU A 19 -10.57 8.19 5.71
N SER A 20 -9.35 7.69 5.96
CA SER A 20 -8.26 8.51 6.51
C SER A 20 -7.86 9.64 5.56
N ILE A 21 -7.80 9.37 4.25
CA ILE A 21 -7.54 10.39 3.22
C ILE A 21 -8.64 11.44 3.19
N ILE A 22 -9.90 11.02 3.17
CA ILE A 22 -11.07 11.91 3.17
C ILE A 22 -11.04 12.82 4.40
N LYS A 23 -10.80 12.24 5.58
CA LYS A 23 -10.69 13.00 6.83
C LYS A 23 -9.54 14.02 6.80
N TYR A 24 -8.41 13.66 6.21
CA TYR A 24 -7.26 14.54 6.04
C TYR A 24 -7.56 15.68 5.08
N LEU A 25 -8.01 15.37 3.84
CA LEU A 25 -8.28 16.35 2.79
C LEU A 25 -9.40 17.33 3.16
N ARG A 26 -10.40 16.90 3.90
CA ARG A 26 -11.46 17.80 4.40
C ARG A 26 -10.91 18.96 5.21
N ARG A 27 -9.75 18.79 5.85
CA ARG A 27 -9.10 19.86 6.64
C ARG A 27 -8.13 20.69 5.81
N VAL A 28 -7.41 20.07 4.86
CA VAL A 28 -6.23 20.71 4.24
C VAL A 28 -6.44 21.09 2.79
N ASP A 29 -7.29 20.37 2.07
CA ASP A 29 -7.54 20.60 0.64
C ASP A 29 -8.97 20.15 0.23
N PRO A 30 -9.99 20.97 0.49
CA PRO A 30 -11.36 20.63 0.09
C PRO A 30 -11.55 20.43 -1.42
N ALA A 31 -10.67 20.99 -2.26
CA ALA A 31 -10.76 20.80 -3.71
C ALA A 31 -10.31 19.39 -4.13
N ALA A 32 -9.31 18.83 -3.47
CA ALA A 32 -8.88 17.45 -3.69
C ALA A 32 -9.83 16.42 -3.03
N LEU A 33 -10.67 16.84 -2.09
CA LEU A 33 -11.62 15.97 -1.39
C LEU A 33 -12.59 15.27 -2.36
N GLU A 34 -13.08 15.97 -3.39
CA GLU A 34 -13.99 15.39 -4.39
C GLU A 34 -13.38 14.19 -5.12
N ILE A 35 -12.07 14.21 -5.37
CA ILE A 35 -11.35 13.10 -6.02
C ILE A 35 -11.31 11.89 -5.07
N ALA A 36 -11.03 12.13 -3.78
CA ALA A 36 -11.00 11.08 -2.78
C ALA A 36 -12.39 10.47 -2.54
N GLU A 37 -13.43 11.28 -2.49
CA GLU A 37 -14.81 10.82 -2.35
C GLU A 37 -15.25 9.98 -3.55
N ARG A 38 -14.93 10.37 -4.76
CA ARG A 38 -15.21 9.55 -5.96
C ARG A 38 -14.53 8.19 -5.90
N ALA A 39 -13.26 8.15 -5.49
CA ALA A 39 -12.55 6.89 -5.31
C ALA A 39 -13.22 6.03 -4.23
N PHE A 40 -13.60 6.60 -3.09
CA PHE A 40 -14.32 5.89 -2.02
C PHE A 40 -15.65 5.32 -2.51
N TYR A 41 -16.50 6.12 -3.12
CA TYR A 41 -17.82 5.69 -3.60
C TYR A 41 -17.74 4.59 -4.66
N CYS A 42 -16.67 4.53 -5.44
CA CYS A 42 -16.46 3.43 -6.38
C CYS A 42 -16.30 2.08 -5.66
N PHE A 43 -15.66 2.05 -4.49
CA PHE A 43 -15.44 0.83 -3.71
C PHE A 43 -16.51 0.56 -2.66
N GLU A 44 -17.30 1.56 -2.28
CA GLU A 44 -18.31 1.46 -1.21
C GLU A 44 -19.25 0.25 -1.36
N PRO A 45 -19.77 -0.10 -2.57
CA PRO A 45 -20.63 -1.25 -2.76
C PRO A 45 -20.00 -2.60 -2.38
N TYR A 46 -18.68 -2.66 -2.30
CA TYR A 46 -17.92 -3.88 -2.03
C TYR A 46 -17.36 -3.95 -0.61
N GLN A 47 -17.69 -2.99 0.23
CA GLN A 47 -17.30 -2.96 1.63
C GLN A 47 -17.98 -4.12 2.38
N GLY A 48 -17.23 -4.83 3.22
CA GLY A 48 -17.76 -5.94 4.02
C GLY A 48 -17.48 -7.33 3.48
N GLU A 49 -16.94 -7.45 2.27
CA GLU A 49 -16.56 -8.74 1.66
C GLU A 49 -15.03 -8.89 1.50
N GLU A 50 -14.26 -8.17 2.29
CA GLU A 50 -12.77 -8.17 2.26
C GLU A 50 -12.19 -8.05 0.84
N GLY A 51 -12.83 -7.25 -0.02
CA GLY A 51 -12.44 -7.05 -1.42
C GLY A 51 -12.85 -8.16 -2.38
N THR A 52 -13.43 -9.26 -1.90
CA THR A 52 -13.87 -10.38 -2.76
C THR A 52 -14.96 -9.93 -3.73
N GLY A 53 -15.94 -9.16 -3.26
CA GLY A 53 -16.99 -8.60 -4.10
C GLY A 53 -16.43 -7.74 -5.23
N TYR A 54 -15.43 -6.91 -4.94
CA TYR A 54 -14.74 -6.13 -5.96
C TYR A 54 -13.97 -7.02 -6.96
N ALA A 55 -13.30 -8.06 -6.47
CA ALA A 55 -12.60 -9.00 -7.34
C ALA A 55 -13.55 -9.65 -8.35
N TYR A 56 -14.72 -10.13 -7.91
CA TYR A 56 -15.74 -10.67 -8.82
C TYR A 56 -16.30 -9.62 -9.79
N ALA A 57 -16.59 -8.41 -9.31
CA ALA A 57 -17.09 -7.34 -10.17
C ALA A 57 -16.07 -6.98 -11.27
N SER A 58 -14.78 -7.00 -10.95
CA SER A 58 -13.71 -6.69 -11.91
C SER A 58 -13.57 -7.68 -13.06
N LEU A 59 -14.12 -8.89 -12.94
CA LEU A 59 -14.21 -9.83 -14.07
C LEU A 59 -15.25 -9.41 -15.12
N LEU A 60 -16.28 -8.69 -14.70
CA LEU A 60 -17.41 -8.29 -15.56
C LEU A 60 -17.21 -6.89 -16.13
N VAL A 61 -16.55 -6.02 -15.38
CA VAL A 61 -16.28 -4.63 -15.76
C VAL A 61 -14.77 -4.42 -15.77
N PRO A 62 -14.13 -4.26 -16.94
CA PRO A 62 -12.71 -3.95 -17.00
C PRO A 62 -12.40 -2.66 -16.25
N GLU A 63 -11.43 -2.72 -15.34
CA GLU A 63 -10.90 -1.58 -14.57
C GLU A 63 -11.96 -0.74 -13.85
N PRO A 64 -12.85 -1.32 -13.03
CA PRO A 64 -14.01 -0.63 -12.50
C PRO A 64 -13.66 0.61 -11.63
N CYS A 65 -12.58 0.57 -10.81
CA CYS A 65 -12.15 1.71 -9.96
C CYS A 65 -10.68 2.11 -10.15
N THR A 66 -10.02 1.57 -11.15
CA THR A 66 -8.57 1.80 -11.37
C THR A 66 -8.26 3.27 -11.61
N GLN A 67 -9.07 3.94 -12.45
CA GLN A 67 -8.81 5.34 -12.79
C GLN A 67 -9.00 6.27 -11.58
N GLU A 68 -9.96 5.99 -10.73
CA GLU A 68 -10.23 6.77 -9.52
C GLU A 68 -9.05 6.71 -8.55
N VAL A 69 -8.49 5.52 -8.29
CA VAL A 69 -7.35 5.40 -7.38
C VAL A 69 -6.05 5.93 -7.99
N VAL A 70 -5.86 5.81 -9.31
CA VAL A 70 -4.74 6.45 -10.00
C VAL A 70 -4.82 7.97 -9.88
N ASN A 71 -6.01 8.56 -10.11
CA ASN A 71 -6.23 9.99 -9.98
C ASN A 71 -6.00 10.45 -8.53
N LEU A 72 -6.49 9.70 -7.55
CA LEU A 72 -6.29 10.00 -6.13
C LEU A 72 -4.81 10.01 -5.77
N LEU A 73 -4.06 8.97 -6.14
CA LEU A 73 -2.63 8.88 -5.85
C LEU A 73 -1.85 10.03 -6.53
N ALA A 74 -2.15 10.31 -7.80
CA ALA A 74 -1.51 11.40 -8.54
C ALA A 74 -1.80 12.77 -7.90
N GLU A 75 -3.03 13.00 -7.43
CA GLU A 75 -3.41 14.24 -6.77
C GLU A 75 -2.70 14.40 -5.43
N MET A 76 -2.65 13.34 -4.62
CA MET A 76 -1.94 13.35 -3.35
C MET A 76 -0.45 13.66 -3.54
N GLN A 77 0.21 13.02 -4.49
CA GLN A 77 1.62 13.26 -4.80
C GLN A 77 1.89 14.69 -5.31
N ARG A 78 0.99 15.23 -6.14
CA ARG A 78 1.11 16.59 -6.68
C ARG A 78 0.96 17.66 -5.61
N ASN A 79 0.06 17.46 -4.67
CA ASN A 79 -0.30 18.46 -3.68
C ASN A 79 0.44 18.32 -2.36
N ALA A 80 1.04 17.16 -2.06
CA ALA A 80 1.80 16.93 -0.84
C ALA A 80 2.80 18.05 -0.51
N PRO A 81 3.60 18.58 -1.49
CA PRO A 81 4.52 19.69 -1.21
C PRO A 81 3.83 21.00 -0.82
N LYS A 82 2.54 21.17 -1.13
CA LYS A 82 1.77 22.38 -0.83
C LYS A 82 1.15 22.34 0.58
N TYR A 83 1.03 21.14 1.15
CA TYR A 83 0.42 20.97 2.47
C TYR A 83 1.39 21.39 3.56
N ASN A 84 1.26 22.63 4.02
CA ASN A 84 2.07 23.20 5.10
C ASN A 84 1.56 22.71 6.48
N THR A 85 1.48 21.38 6.63
CA THR A 85 1.02 20.69 7.83
C THR A 85 2.14 19.81 8.39
N ASP A 86 1.84 19.10 9.45
CA ASP A 86 2.77 18.10 10.01
C ASP A 86 3.17 17.08 8.94
N GLN A 87 4.48 16.92 8.74
CA GLN A 87 5.04 16.00 7.75
C GLN A 87 4.59 14.54 7.95
N GLU A 88 4.34 14.13 9.20
CA GLU A 88 3.81 12.79 9.49
C GLU A 88 2.39 12.62 8.92
N ASN A 89 1.54 13.66 8.98
CA ASN A 89 0.20 13.61 8.41
C ASN A 89 0.23 13.59 6.88
N VAL A 90 1.14 14.34 6.25
CA VAL A 90 1.33 14.32 4.78
C VAL A 90 1.79 12.93 4.35
N PHE A 91 2.84 12.41 4.99
CA PHE A 91 3.36 11.07 4.72
C PHE A 91 2.29 9.99 4.89
N SER A 92 1.52 10.04 5.99
CA SER A 92 0.42 9.10 6.23
C SER A 92 -0.64 9.17 5.14
N ALA A 93 -1.02 10.36 4.68
CA ALA A 93 -2.02 10.50 3.62
C ALA A 93 -1.52 9.97 2.27
N GLU A 94 -0.25 10.20 1.93
CA GLU A 94 0.37 9.60 0.73
C GLU A 94 0.46 8.08 0.82
N GLN A 95 0.82 7.52 2.00
CA GLN A 95 0.85 6.07 2.20
C GLN A 95 -0.55 5.46 2.05
N ASN A 96 -1.58 6.08 2.61
CA ASN A 96 -2.96 5.64 2.45
C ASN A 96 -3.42 5.65 0.98
N ALA A 97 -3.01 6.65 0.18
CA ALA A 97 -3.30 6.67 -1.25
C ALA A 97 -2.58 5.54 -2.01
N LEU A 98 -1.34 5.22 -1.62
CA LEU A 98 -0.60 4.10 -2.18
C LEU A 98 -1.21 2.75 -1.80
N ILE A 99 -1.74 2.61 -0.58
CA ILE A 99 -2.49 1.43 -0.16
C ILE A 99 -3.73 1.26 -1.05
N ALA A 100 -4.54 2.31 -1.24
CA ALA A 100 -5.74 2.24 -2.07
C ALA A 100 -5.40 1.80 -3.51
N PHE A 101 -4.34 2.35 -4.09
CA PHE A 101 -3.86 2.01 -5.42
C PHE A 101 -3.39 0.54 -5.53
N ASN A 102 -2.61 0.05 -4.58
CA ASN A 102 -2.10 -1.31 -4.61
C ASN A 102 -3.15 -2.35 -4.17
N ALA A 103 -4.08 -1.98 -3.30
CA ALA A 103 -5.22 -2.82 -2.93
C ALA A 103 -6.15 -3.07 -4.13
N GLU A 104 -6.41 -2.06 -4.96
CA GLU A 104 -7.16 -2.24 -6.21
C GLU A 104 -6.48 -3.29 -7.09
N LYS A 105 -5.18 -3.16 -7.33
CA LYS A 105 -4.40 -4.13 -8.11
C LYS A 105 -4.46 -5.54 -7.51
N TYR A 106 -4.33 -5.63 -6.20
CA TYR A 106 -4.35 -6.89 -5.47
C TYR A 106 -5.71 -7.59 -5.62
N TYR A 107 -6.81 -6.87 -5.35
CA TYR A 107 -8.16 -7.44 -5.45
C TYR A 107 -8.51 -7.83 -6.89
N ARG A 108 -8.17 -7.00 -7.86
CA ARG A 108 -8.37 -7.31 -9.29
C ARG A 108 -7.58 -8.55 -9.74
N ALA A 109 -6.38 -8.76 -9.21
CA ALA A 109 -5.56 -9.93 -9.50
C ALA A 109 -6.01 -11.19 -8.75
N MET A 110 -6.82 -11.08 -7.70
CA MET A 110 -7.14 -12.18 -6.76
C MET A 110 -7.75 -13.40 -7.46
N LEU A 111 -8.57 -13.21 -8.47
CA LEU A 111 -9.26 -14.30 -9.18
C LEU A 111 -8.48 -14.85 -10.38
N HIS A 112 -7.34 -14.27 -10.73
CA HIS A 112 -6.51 -14.77 -11.83
C HIS A 112 -5.57 -15.90 -11.40
N GLY A 113 -5.44 -16.16 -10.09
CA GLY A 113 -4.60 -17.20 -9.52
C GLY A 113 -3.09 -16.97 -9.67
N GLY A 114 -2.29 -17.93 -9.21
CA GLY A 114 -0.84 -17.90 -9.28
C GLY A 114 -0.18 -16.97 -8.27
N GLY A 115 1.13 -16.71 -8.47
CA GLY A 115 1.93 -15.89 -7.55
C GLY A 115 1.74 -14.38 -7.68
N GLN A 116 0.88 -13.92 -8.60
CA GLN A 116 0.75 -12.48 -8.89
C GLN A 116 0.24 -11.67 -7.70
N THR A 117 -0.81 -12.14 -7.03
CA THR A 117 -1.35 -11.47 -5.84
C THR A 117 -0.35 -11.43 -4.71
N TRP A 118 0.37 -12.54 -4.50
CA TRP A 118 1.46 -12.61 -3.55
C TRP A 118 2.53 -11.55 -3.84
N ASN A 119 2.98 -11.48 -5.07
CA ASN A 119 4.02 -10.53 -5.49
C ASN A 119 3.57 -9.08 -5.36
N ILE A 120 2.32 -8.75 -5.70
CA ILE A 120 1.75 -7.39 -5.51
C ILE A 120 1.81 -7.01 -4.03
N ARG A 121 1.40 -7.91 -3.15
CA ARG A 121 1.36 -7.71 -1.71
C ARG A 121 2.76 -7.51 -1.12
N ASP A 122 3.69 -8.43 -1.39
CA ASP A 122 5.04 -8.37 -0.84
C ASP A 122 5.87 -7.21 -1.44
N THR A 123 5.65 -6.87 -2.71
CA THR A 123 6.23 -5.65 -3.30
C THR A 123 5.71 -4.40 -2.59
N HIS A 124 4.39 -4.32 -2.33
CA HIS A 124 3.82 -3.20 -1.59
C HIS A 124 4.41 -3.07 -0.18
N MET A 125 4.58 -4.19 0.54
CA MET A 125 5.20 -4.18 1.87
C MET A 125 6.65 -3.67 1.82
N MET A 126 7.40 -4.06 0.79
CA MET A 126 8.78 -3.59 0.60
C MET A 126 8.82 -2.10 0.26
N ASP A 127 7.98 -1.64 -0.68
CA ASP A 127 7.87 -0.22 -1.04
C ASP A 127 7.50 0.64 0.18
N THR A 128 6.59 0.15 1.02
CA THR A 128 6.19 0.82 2.27
C THR A 128 7.35 0.89 3.25
N LEU A 129 8.11 -0.19 3.42
CA LEU A 129 9.30 -0.21 4.24
C LEU A 129 10.34 0.80 3.75
N ASP A 130 10.64 0.82 2.44
CA ASP A 130 11.58 1.76 1.84
C ASP A 130 11.18 3.21 2.07
N ARG A 131 9.90 3.53 1.90
CA ARG A 131 9.35 4.88 2.15
C ARG A 131 9.45 5.27 3.62
N LEU A 132 9.18 4.34 4.55
CA LEU A 132 9.36 4.57 5.99
C LEU A 132 10.83 4.85 6.32
N MET A 133 11.76 4.07 5.79
CA MET A 133 13.20 4.27 5.99
C MET A 133 13.65 5.62 5.45
N GLN A 134 13.18 6.02 4.26
CA GLN A 134 13.47 7.33 3.68
C GLN A 134 12.90 8.48 4.52
N PHE A 135 11.66 8.33 4.97
CA PHE A 135 10.97 9.35 5.79
C PHE A 135 11.68 9.59 7.14
N HIS A 136 12.11 8.52 7.80
CA HIS A 136 12.79 8.61 9.09
C HIS A 136 14.31 8.90 8.97
N GLY A 137 14.87 8.79 7.77
CA GLY A 137 16.24 9.16 7.45
C GLY A 137 17.27 8.06 7.70
N LYS A 138 18.53 8.38 7.37
CA LYS A 138 19.66 7.43 7.28
C LYS A 138 19.99 6.66 8.56
N ASP A 139 19.62 7.19 9.71
CA ASP A 139 19.90 6.56 11.01
C ASP A 139 18.71 5.72 11.51
N ALA A 140 17.65 5.61 10.70
CA ALA A 140 16.48 4.82 11.03
C ALA A 140 16.82 3.33 11.08
N LYS A 141 16.13 2.62 11.97
CA LYS A 141 16.15 1.16 12.05
C LYS A 141 14.72 0.67 12.10
N ALA A 142 14.43 -0.37 11.34
CA ALA A 142 13.13 -1.01 11.31
C ALA A 142 13.23 -2.46 11.79
N ILE A 143 12.17 -2.91 12.46
CA ILE A 143 11.94 -4.32 12.75
C ILE A 143 10.66 -4.70 12.01
N VAL A 144 10.78 -5.63 11.07
CA VAL A 144 9.63 -6.18 10.35
C VAL A 144 9.18 -7.44 11.07
N TRP A 145 7.93 -7.41 11.53
CA TRP A 145 7.30 -8.57 12.15
C TRP A 145 6.19 -9.08 11.24
N ALA A 146 6.40 -10.22 10.64
CA ALA A 146 5.44 -10.88 9.77
C ALA A 146 5.60 -12.40 9.88
N HIS A 147 4.71 -13.15 9.22
CA HIS A 147 4.84 -14.60 9.12
C HIS A 147 6.14 -14.97 8.37
N ASN A 148 6.74 -16.09 8.71
CA ASN A 148 8.01 -16.56 8.12
C ASN A 148 7.98 -16.70 6.60
N THR A 149 6.81 -16.94 5.99
CA THR A 149 6.66 -16.94 4.53
C THR A 149 6.93 -15.56 3.90
N HIS A 150 6.75 -14.49 4.65
CA HIS A 150 7.05 -13.13 4.20
C HIS A 150 8.48 -12.71 4.51
N ILE A 151 9.01 -13.03 5.70
CA ILE A 151 10.32 -12.54 6.16
C ILE A 151 11.49 -13.49 5.86
N GLY A 152 11.22 -14.73 5.46
CA GLY A 152 12.23 -15.67 4.98
C GLY A 152 12.88 -15.23 3.66
N ASP A 153 13.73 -16.06 3.09
CA ASP A 153 14.29 -15.85 1.74
C ASP A 153 13.55 -16.74 0.74
N ALA A 154 12.68 -16.14 -0.08
CA ALA A 154 11.89 -16.88 -1.05
C ALA A 154 12.76 -17.67 -2.04
N ARG A 155 13.98 -17.20 -2.34
CA ARG A 155 14.94 -17.88 -3.24
C ARG A 155 15.35 -19.26 -2.73
N ALA A 156 15.32 -19.45 -1.41
CA ALA A 156 15.66 -20.72 -0.76
C ALA A 156 14.46 -21.65 -0.55
N THR A 157 13.31 -21.32 -1.13
CA THR A 157 12.04 -22.06 -0.96
C THR A 157 11.40 -22.40 -2.31
N ASP A 158 10.31 -23.18 -2.27
CA ASP A 158 9.53 -23.49 -3.48
C ASP A 158 8.83 -22.27 -4.09
N MET A 159 8.75 -21.14 -3.37
CA MET A 159 8.18 -19.91 -3.88
C MET A 159 8.90 -19.41 -5.14
N SER A 160 10.22 -19.53 -5.19
CA SER A 160 11.01 -19.14 -6.36
C SER A 160 10.65 -19.91 -7.63
N ARG A 161 10.30 -21.20 -7.50
CA ARG A 161 9.86 -22.03 -8.64
C ARG A 161 8.49 -21.62 -9.18
N GLN A 162 7.69 -20.97 -8.35
CA GLN A 162 6.37 -20.44 -8.69
C GLN A 162 6.44 -18.97 -9.16
N GLY A 163 7.63 -18.40 -9.31
CA GLY A 163 7.83 -17.00 -9.67
C GLY A 163 7.41 -16.01 -8.56
N MET A 164 7.32 -16.49 -7.32
CA MET A 164 6.99 -15.66 -6.16
C MET A 164 8.25 -15.15 -5.47
N HIS A 165 8.19 -13.92 -4.98
CA HIS A 165 9.14 -13.33 -4.06
C HIS A 165 8.46 -12.94 -2.75
N ASN A 166 9.23 -12.55 -1.75
CA ASN A 166 8.69 -12.02 -0.51
C ASN A 166 9.51 -10.82 0.00
N ILE A 167 8.97 -10.09 0.98
CA ILE A 167 9.64 -8.91 1.53
C ILE A 167 11.01 -9.26 2.10
N GLY A 168 11.20 -10.45 2.68
CA GLY A 168 12.48 -10.87 3.21
C GLY A 168 13.56 -11.03 2.12
N GLU A 169 13.20 -11.59 0.95
CA GLU A 169 14.09 -11.61 -0.23
C GLU A 169 14.39 -10.19 -0.72
N LEU A 170 13.34 -9.36 -0.87
CA LEU A 170 13.47 -8.00 -1.39
C LEU A 170 14.35 -7.15 -0.46
N ALA A 171 14.15 -7.23 0.86
CA ALA A 171 14.95 -6.51 1.83
C ALA A 171 16.43 -6.93 1.79
N ARG A 172 16.71 -8.25 1.63
CA ARG A 172 18.10 -8.72 1.48
C ARG A 172 18.76 -8.18 0.20
N LYS A 173 17.99 -8.05 -0.88
CA LYS A 173 18.50 -7.48 -2.13
C LYS A 173 18.78 -5.97 -2.01
N SER A 174 17.87 -5.24 -1.34
CA SER A 174 17.95 -3.78 -1.24
C SER A 174 18.96 -3.31 -0.18
N TYR A 175 18.98 -3.97 0.97
CA TYR A 175 19.79 -3.54 2.12
C TYR A 175 21.07 -4.37 2.35
N GLY A 176 21.18 -5.51 1.67
CA GLY A 176 22.40 -6.33 1.74
C GLY A 176 22.82 -6.65 3.18
N PRO A 177 24.07 -6.31 3.59
CA PRO A 177 24.58 -6.62 4.93
C PRO A 177 23.92 -5.82 6.06
N ASP A 178 23.18 -4.76 5.74
CA ASP A 178 22.43 -3.97 6.73
C ASP A 178 21.10 -4.64 7.11
N ASN A 179 20.73 -5.73 6.43
CA ASN A 179 19.60 -6.57 6.77
C ASN A 179 20.06 -7.75 7.63
N VAL A 180 19.40 -7.94 8.78
CA VAL A 180 19.59 -9.09 9.68
C VAL A 180 18.24 -9.80 9.88
N SER A 181 18.20 -11.11 9.65
CA SER A 181 17.01 -11.94 9.77
C SER A 181 17.35 -13.36 10.18
#